data_87cba5f10ef3445702a710c1aa9f1b5b
#
_entry.id   87cba5f10ef3445702a710c1aa9f1b5b
#
_cell.length_a   1.000
_cell.length_b   1.000
_cell.length_c   1.000
_cell.angle_alpha   90.00
_cell.angle_beta   90.00
_cell.angle_gamma   90.00
#
_symmetry.space_group_name_H-M   'P 1'
#
loop_
_entity.id
_entity.type
_entity.pdbx_description
1 polymer ?
#
loop_
_entity_poly.entity_id
_entity_poly.type
_entity_poly.pdbx_seq_one_letter_code
_entity_poly.pdbx_strand_id
1 'polypeptide(L)'
;MNVSTPRSSDWTSVVTADNAAATGTRAAAGAGISHYITSVSGGYDSTKSGLTLILKNGTVEMARWYIYDHMEITFDSPIKLPPNTVANLTLAASGTGGVDGTAVLTGYTI
;
A
#
# COMPACT_ATOMS: atom_id res chain seq x y z
N MET A 1 -6.30 23.43 22.80
CA MET A 1 -6.91 22.47 21.88
C MET A 1 -5.88 22.08 20.84
N ASN A 2 -5.84 20.85 20.59
CA ASN A 2 -4.90 20.35 19.62
C ASN A 2 -5.54 20.26 18.25
N VAL A 3 -4.98 20.95 17.29
CA VAL A 3 -5.43 20.79 15.92
C VAL A 3 -4.90 19.48 15.35
N SER A 4 -5.59 18.96 14.36
CA SER A 4 -5.19 17.76 13.70
C SER A 4 -3.91 18.01 12.89
N THR A 5 -2.79 17.76 13.52
CA THR A 5 -1.48 17.91 12.89
C THR A 5 -0.96 16.54 12.51
N PRO A 6 -0.50 16.34 11.27
CA PRO A 6 0.09 15.05 10.91
C PRO A 6 1.28 14.74 11.83
N ARG A 7 1.39 13.47 12.22
CA ARG A 7 2.57 13.01 12.94
C ARG A 7 3.77 13.15 12.02
N SER A 8 4.93 13.54 12.56
CA SER A 8 6.15 13.63 11.75
C SER A 8 6.55 12.29 11.16
N SER A 9 6.04 11.18 11.71
CA SER A 9 6.27 9.83 11.24
C SER A 9 5.26 9.34 10.20
N ASP A 10 4.24 10.14 9.87
CA ASP A 10 3.27 9.79 8.84
C ASP A 10 3.93 9.79 7.46
N TRP A 11 3.54 8.84 6.64
CA TRP A 11 4.07 8.72 5.29
C TRP A 11 3.03 8.16 4.33
N THR A 12 3.24 8.44 3.04
CA THR A 12 2.44 7.89 1.94
C THR A 12 3.37 7.51 0.82
N SER A 13 3.22 6.30 0.29
CA SER A 13 3.97 5.81 -0.86
C SER A 13 3.02 5.64 -2.04
N VAL A 14 3.31 6.33 -3.14
CA VAL A 14 2.50 6.29 -4.36
C VAL A 14 3.38 5.80 -5.50
N VAL A 15 2.98 4.73 -6.16
CA VAL A 15 3.72 4.17 -7.29
C VAL A 15 2.76 3.88 -8.44
N THR A 16 3.13 4.31 -9.64
CA THR A 16 2.38 4.07 -10.87
C THR A 16 3.26 3.34 -11.86
N ALA A 17 2.70 2.34 -12.53
CA ALA A 17 3.42 1.57 -13.53
C ALA A 17 2.52 1.24 -14.72
N ASP A 18 3.11 1.32 -15.94
CA ASP A 18 2.42 0.97 -17.17
C ASP A 18 2.63 -0.50 -17.47
N ASN A 19 1.54 -1.26 -17.48
CA ASN A 19 1.54 -2.70 -17.76
C ASN A 19 2.63 -3.46 -17.00
N ALA A 20 2.83 -3.08 -15.76
CA ALA A 20 3.80 -3.69 -14.85
C ALA A 20 3.24 -3.62 -13.43
N ALA A 21 3.73 -4.47 -12.54
CA ALA A 21 3.31 -4.42 -11.16
C ALA A 21 3.75 -3.10 -10.52
N ALA A 22 2.84 -2.46 -9.80
CA ALA A 22 3.13 -1.23 -9.05
C ALA A 22 3.30 -1.62 -7.58
N THR A 23 4.52 -1.47 -7.05
CA THR A 23 4.82 -1.84 -5.67
C THR A 23 5.21 -0.61 -4.87
N GLY A 24 4.33 -0.22 -3.94
CA GLY A 24 4.65 0.80 -2.96
C GLY A 24 5.39 0.16 -1.78
N THR A 25 6.50 0.76 -1.37
CA THR A 25 7.37 0.18 -0.35
C THR A 25 7.72 1.24 0.69
N ARG A 26 7.68 0.83 1.97
CA ARG A 26 8.27 1.60 3.06
C ARG A 26 9.34 0.75 3.72
N ALA A 27 10.58 1.20 3.62
CA ALA A 27 11.73 0.45 4.15
C ALA A 27 11.61 0.23 5.65
N ALA A 28 12.20 -0.86 6.14
CA ALA A 28 12.26 -1.14 7.57
C ALA A 28 12.87 0.05 8.32
N ALA A 29 12.29 0.40 9.46
CA ALA A 29 12.66 1.60 10.20
C ALA A 29 13.72 1.35 11.29
N GLY A 30 14.12 0.12 11.50
CA GLY A 30 15.13 -0.24 12.47
C GLY A 30 14.59 -1.06 13.64
N ALA A 31 15.51 -1.53 14.47
CA ALA A 31 15.18 -2.40 15.60
C ALA A 31 14.20 -1.69 16.55
N GLY A 32 13.16 -2.40 16.97
CA GLY A 32 12.16 -1.89 17.91
C GLY A 32 11.16 -0.90 17.32
N ILE A 33 11.24 -0.59 16.04
CA ILE A 33 10.39 0.41 15.39
C ILE A 33 9.50 -0.27 14.36
N SER A 34 8.20 -0.01 14.45
CA SER A 34 7.19 -0.66 13.62
C SER A 34 6.46 0.31 12.72
N HIS A 35 6.12 -0.15 11.52
CA HIS A 35 5.17 0.54 10.66
C HIS A 35 3.74 0.14 11.02
N TYR A 36 2.84 1.10 10.92
CA TYR A 36 1.40 0.90 11.10
C TYR A 36 0.70 1.33 9.83
N ILE A 37 -0.01 0.42 9.20
CA ILE A 37 -0.69 0.71 7.93
C ILE A 37 -2.09 1.22 8.22
N THR A 38 -2.40 2.42 7.71
CA THR A 38 -3.69 3.06 7.95
C THR A 38 -4.62 2.93 6.75
N SER A 39 -4.08 2.89 5.54
CA SER A 39 -4.92 2.70 4.36
C SER A 39 -4.13 2.13 3.19
N VAL A 40 -4.85 1.46 2.30
CA VAL A 40 -4.30 0.96 1.04
C VAL A 40 -5.27 1.31 -0.07
N SER A 41 -4.74 1.57 -1.26
CA SER A 41 -5.58 1.72 -2.44
C SER A 41 -4.85 1.22 -3.67
N GLY A 42 -5.62 0.83 -4.67
CA GLY A 42 -5.09 0.41 -5.95
C GLY A 42 -6.12 0.66 -7.03
N GLY A 43 -5.66 1.01 -8.21
CA GLY A 43 -6.57 1.25 -9.31
C GLY A 43 -5.85 1.38 -10.64
N TYR A 44 -6.63 1.28 -11.71
CA TYR A 44 -6.13 1.36 -13.08
C TYR A 44 -6.83 2.51 -13.79
N ASP A 45 -6.17 3.10 -14.77
CA ASP A 45 -6.75 4.17 -15.57
C ASP A 45 -7.64 3.67 -16.71
N SER A 46 -7.99 2.40 -16.68
CA SER A 46 -8.95 1.77 -17.59
C SER A 46 -9.63 0.63 -16.86
N THR A 47 -10.77 0.17 -17.37
CA THR A 47 -11.54 -0.90 -16.74
C THR A 47 -10.74 -2.21 -16.74
N LYS A 48 -10.54 -2.77 -15.55
CA LYS A 48 -9.90 -4.06 -15.32
C LYS A 48 -10.69 -4.81 -14.26
N SER A 49 -10.61 -6.13 -14.27
CA SER A 49 -11.28 -6.94 -13.27
C SER A 49 -10.47 -8.15 -12.88
N GLY A 50 -10.60 -8.57 -11.62
CA GLY A 50 -9.95 -9.77 -11.14
C GLY A 50 -8.46 -9.66 -10.92
N LEU A 51 -7.89 -8.46 -10.92
CA LEU A 51 -6.49 -8.24 -10.64
C LEU A 51 -6.27 -8.05 -9.14
N THR A 52 -5.08 -8.38 -8.67
CA THR A 52 -4.82 -8.46 -7.23
C THR A 52 -4.12 -7.22 -6.68
N LEU A 53 -4.50 -6.86 -5.45
CA LEU A 53 -3.77 -5.92 -4.61
C LEU A 53 -3.35 -6.69 -3.36
N ILE A 54 -2.05 -6.75 -3.08
CA ILE A 54 -1.49 -7.59 -2.01
C ILE A 54 -0.68 -6.74 -1.05
N LEU A 55 -1.02 -6.82 0.24
CA LEU A 55 -0.27 -6.19 1.32
C LEU A 55 0.63 -7.24 1.97
N LYS A 56 1.93 -6.93 2.09
CA LYS A 56 2.92 -7.83 2.68
C LYS A 56 3.71 -7.15 3.79
N ASN A 57 4.09 -7.93 4.79
CA ASN A 57 5.17 -7.54 5.70
C ASN A 57 6.43 -8.27 5.25
N GLY A 58 7.40 -7.52 4.73
CA GLY A 58 8.55 -8.15 4.10
C GLY A 58 8.12 -9.04 2.93
N THR A 59 8.32 -10.35 3.07
CA THR A 59 7.94 -11.32 2.04
C THR A 59 6.65 -12.08 2.36
N VAL A 60 6.04 -11.81 3.54
CA VAL A 60 4.88 -12.55 4.01
C VAL A 60 3.61 -11.81 3.62
N GLU A 61 2.73 -12.48 2.88
CA GLU A 61 1.43 -11.91 2.51
C GLU A 61 0.55 -11.78 3.75
N MET A 62 0.01 -10.57 3.97
CA MET A 62 -0.90 -10.30 5.09
C MET A 62 -2.35 -10.25 4.64
N ALA A 63 -2.60 -9.68 3.47
CA ALA A 63 -3.94 -9.52 2.93
C ALA A 63 -3.89 -9.44 1.41
N ARG A 64 -4.98 -9.92 0.78
CA ARG A 64 -5.11 -9.94 -0.66
C ARG A 64 -6.52 -9.53 -1.03
N TRP A 65 -6.64 -8.62 -1.98
CA TRP A 65 -7.92 -8.20 -2.53
C TRP A 65 -7.93 -8.40 -4.03
N TYR A 66 -9.10 -8.73 -4.56
CA TYR A 66 -9.33 -8.82 -6.00
C TYR A 66 -10.11 -7.59 -6.40
N ILE A 67 -9.53 -6.74 -7.24
CA ILE A 67 -10.10 -5.43 -7.52
C ILE A 67 -10.68 -5.36 -8.92
N TYR A 68 -11.72 -4.54 -9.06
CA TYR A 68 -12.37 -4.20 -10.32
C TYR A 68 -12.23 -2.68 -10.45
N ASP A 69 -11.53 -2.21 -11.46
CA ASP A 69 -11.22 -0.80 -11.67
C ASP A 69 -10.36 -0.22 -10.56
N HIS A 70 -10.93 0.07 -9.38
CA HIS A 70 -10.14 0.59 -8.28
C HIS A 70 -10.78 0.23 -6.93
N MET A 71 -9.97 0.33 -5.88
CA MET A 71 -10.41 0.04 -4.52
C MET A 71 -9.60 0.90 -3.54
N GLU A 72 -10.27 1.35 -2.48
CA GLU A 72 -9.64 2.07 -1.40
C GLU A 72 -10.17 1.55 -0.07
N ILE A 73 -9.27 1.25 0.85
CA ILE A 73 -9.64 0.77 2.19
C ILE A 73 -8.88 1.58 3.23
N THR A 74 -9.63 2.14 4.17
CA THR A 74 -9.07 2.75 5.38
C THR A 74 -9.38 1.81 6.54
N PHE A 75 -8.34 1.44 7.29
CA PHE A 75 -8.50 0.51 8.40
C PHE A 75 -8.94 1.27 9.66
N ASP A 76 -10.01 0.79 10.32
CA ASP A 76 -10.47 1.37 11.58
C ASP A 76 -9.38 1.29 12.64
N SER A 77 -8.70 0.15 12.70
CA SER A 77 -7.51 -0.02 13.53
C SER A 77 -6.31 -0.23 12.62
N PRO A 78 -5.27 0.59 12.73
CA PRO A 78 -4.08 0.41 11.90
C PRO A 78 -3.48 -0.98 12.05
N ILE A 79 -2.98 -1.52 10.96
CA ILE A 79 -2.33 -2.83 10.96
C ILE A 79 -0.87 -2.64 11.38
N LYS A 80 -0.50 -3.17 12.53
CA LYS A 80 0.87 -3.10 13.03
C LYS A 80 1.72 -4.20 12.39
N LEU A 81 2.84 -3.81 11.78
CA LEU A 81 3.83 -4.76 11.29
C LEU A 81 4.82 -5.10 12.43
N PRO A 82 5.47 -6.27 12.36
CA PRO A 82 6.56 -6.55 13.30
C PRO A 82 7.64 -5.48 13.22
N PRO A 83 8.41 -5.26 14.31
CA PRO A 83 9.50 -4.28 14.27
C PRO A 83 10.51 -4.57 13.17
N ASN A 84 11.10 -3.52 12.62
CA ASN A 84 12.16 -3.58 11.62
C ASN A 84 11.77 -4.42 10.39
N THR A 85 10.54 -4.22 9.91
CA THR A 85 9.99 -4.97 8.79
C THR A 85 9.55 -4.03 7.68
N VAL A 86 9.86 -4.39 6.45
CA VAL A 86 9.46 -3.64 5.25
C VAL A 86 7.96 -3.79 5.03
N ALA A 87 7.28 -2.69 4.71
CA ALA A 87 5.88 -2.70 4.27
C ALA A 87 5.83 -2.64 2.74
N ASN A 88 5.09 -3.54 2.13
CA ASN A 88 4.92 -3.59 0.67
C ASN A 88 3.45 -3.68 0.31
N LEU A 89 3.05 -2.91 -0.70
CA LEU A 89 1.73 -3.04 -1.33
C LEU A 89 1.94 -3.19 -2.83
N THR A 90 1.52 -4.30 -3.39
CA THR A 90 1.72 -4.59 -4.81
C THR A 90 0.38 -4.69 -5.54
N LEU A 91 0.22 -3.86 -6.55
CA LEU A 91 -0.89 -3.96 -7.50
C LEU A 91 -0.39 -4.71 -8.73
N ALA A 92 -1.13 -5.74 -9.14
CA ALA A 92 -0.74 -6.56 -10.29
C ALA A 92 -0.66 -5.72 -11.57
N ALA A 93 0.19 -6.15 -12.51
CA ALA A 93 0.26 -5.52 -13.82
C ALA A 93 -1.11 -5.53 -14.50
N SER A 94 -1.42 -4.48 -15.24
CA SER A 94 -2.71 -4.38 -15.94
C SER A 94 -2.87 -5.45 -17.01
N GLY A 95 -1.78 -5.91 -17.56
CA GLY A 95 -1.80 -6.87 -18.68
C GLY A 95 -2.05 -6.20 -20.03
N THR A 96 -2.13 -4.88 -20.08
CA THR A 96 -2.42 -4.13 -21.31
C THR A 96 -1.48 -2.94 -21.39
N GLY A 97 -0.74 -2.84 -22.49
CA GLY A 97 0.12 -1.68 -22.74
C GLY A 97 -0.69 -0.39 -22.78
N GLY A 98 -0.17 0.67 -22.17
CA GLY A 98 -0.84 1.95 -22.09
C GLY A 98 -1.85 2.06 -20.94
N VAL A 99 -2.05 1.02 -20.16
CA VAL A 99 -2.93 1.06 -18.98
C VAL A 99 -2.07 1.10 -17.74
N ASP A 100 -2.12 2.22 -17.03
CA ASP A 100 -1.36 2.42 -15.79
C ASP A 100 -2.12 1.90 -14.59
N GLY A 101 -1.40 1.29 -13.67
CA GLY A 101 -1.90 0.94 -12.34
C GLY A 101 -1.18 1.77 -11.30
N THR A 102 -1.91 2.22 -10.29
CA THR A 102 -1.35 3.00 -9.18
C THR A 102 -1.66 2.32 -7.86
N ALA A 103 -0.64 2.13 -7.05
CA ALA A 103 -0.78 1.61 -5.68
C ALA A 103 -0.42 2.72 -4.69
N VAL A 104 -1.24 2.89 -3.66
CA VAL A 104 -1.02 3.88 -2.61
C VAL A 104 -1.03 3.17 -1.26
N LEU A 105 0.07 3.28 -0.54
CA LEU A 105 0.25 2.72 0.80
C LEU A 105 0.46 3.86 1.77
N THR A 106 -0.39 3.95 2.78
CA THR A 106 -0.33 5.04 3.77
C THR A 106 -0.23 4.47 5.16
N GLY A 107 0.60 5.09 5.98
CA GLY A 107 0.78 4.66 7.35
C GLY A 107 1.58 5.64 8.19
N TYR A 108 2.02 5.17 9.35
CA TYR A 108 2.92 5.90 10.22
C TYR A 108 3.89 4.91 10.88
N THR A 109 4.92 5.48 11.49
CA THR A 109 5.99 4.68 12.08
C THR A 109 6.25 5.13 13.51
N ILE A 110 6.25 4.19 14.42
CA ILE A 110 6.57 4.46 15.84
C ILE A 110 7.53 3.42 16.37
#